data_8e9b7c5ecb05357388b3eeb0c768d8dd
#
_entry.id   8e9b7c5ecb05357388b3eeb0c768d8dd
#
_cell.length_a   1.000
_cell.length_b   1.000
_cell.length_c   1.000
_cell.angle_alpha   90.00
_cell.angle_beta   90.00
_cell.angle_gamma   90.00
#
_symmetry.space_group_name_H-M   'P 1'
#
loop_
_entity.id
_entity.type
_entity.pdbx_description
1 polymer ?
#
loop_
_entity_poly.entity_id
_entity_poly.type
_entity_poly.pdbx_seq_one_letter_code
_entity_poly.pdbx_strand_id
1 'polypeptide(L)'
;MKDLKHLYYFEKLLEDANNELVRQAQDEGLKCIATTCENVPEPLLNLPGTFSVRLRAPRTGSMEMATYYMTSFLCEYSRALLERAIEGGYNFVDGIVTPDGCTMMNRCVENMELLKTMGQGKDGFFWEYMVIPQKNDDNALEMY
;
A
#
# COMPACT_ATOMS: atom_id res chain seq x y z
N MET A 1 -1.07 16.21 -34.03
CA MET A 1 -1.63 15.19 -33.08
C MET A 1 -0.57 14.95 -32.02
N LYS A 2 -0.81 15.35 -30.76
CA LYS A 2 0.16 15.09 -29.68
C LYS A 2 0.34 13.58 -29.51
N ASP A 3 1.56 13.14 -29.38
CA ASP A 3 1.88 11.73 -29.23
C ASP A 3 1.32 11.22 -27.88
N LEU A 4 0.29 10.38 -27.93
CA LEU A 4 -0.39 9.81 -26.74
C LEU A 4 0.35 8.59 -26.15
N LYS A 5 1.51 8.21 -26.69
CA LYS A 5 2.27 7.05 -26.22
C LYS A 5 2.56 7.07 -24.73
N HIS A 6 2.93 8.23 -24.19
CA HIS A 6 3.22 8.37 -22.77
C HIS A 6 1.97 8.19 -21.90
N LEU A 7 0.80 8.70 -22.36
CA LEU A 7 -0.45 8.50 -21.63
C LEU A 7 -0.84 7.02 -21.58
N TYR A 8 -0.75 6.33 -22.72
CA TYR A 8 -1.01 4.90 -22.79
C TYR A 8 -0.03 4.09 -21.93
N TYR A 9 1.24 4.46 -21.91
CA TYR A 9 2.23 3.82 -21.06
C TYR A 9 1.91 3.98 -19.57
N PHE A 10 1.58 5.20 -19.13
CA PHE A 10 1.19 5.43 -17.73
C PHE A 10 -0.12 4.73 -17.36
N GLU A 11 -1.10 4.73 -18.26
CA GLU A 11 -2.34 3.99 -18.05
C GLU A 11 -2.06 2.51 -17.80
N LYS A 12 -1.19 1.89 -18.61
CA LYS A 12 -0.78 0.51 -18.45
C LYS A 12 -0.06 0.27 -17.11
N LEU A 13 0.81 1.18 -16.67
CA LEU A 13 1.46 1.07 -15.34
C LEU A 13 0.45 1.18 -14.19
N LEU A 14 -0.67 1.88 -14.40
CA LEU A 14 -1.72 2.02 -13.39
C LEU A 14 -2.65 0.81 -13.29
N GLU A 15 -2.60 -0.12 -14.23
CA GLU A 15 -3.47 -1.30 -14.26
C GLU A 15 -3.24 -2.28 -13.11
N ASP A 16 -2.00 -2.36 -12.60
CA ASP A 16 -1.64 -3.21 -11.47
C ASP A 16 -0.62 -2.51 -10.56
N ALA A 17 -0.72 -2.75 -9.26
CA ALA A 17 0.28 -2.29 -8.30
C ALA A 17 1.64 -2.97 -8.56
N ASN A 18 1.64 -4.24 -8.96
CA ASN A 18 2.83 -4.99 -9.38
C ASN A 18 3.13 -4.78 -10.87
N ASN A 19 3.40 -3.55 -11.27
CA ASN A 19 3.70 -3.20 -12.64
C ASN A 19 5.15 -3.53 -13.05
N GLU A 20 5.51 -3.27 -14.31
CA GLU A 20 6.82 -3.60 -14.84
C GLU A 20 7.98 -2.90 -14.13
N LEU A 21 7.79 -1.64 -13.66
CA LEU A 21 8.84 -0.90 -12.94
C LEU A 21 9.10 -1.52 -11.55
N VAL A 22 8.04 -1.96 -10.88
CA VAL A 22 8.14 -2.66 -9.59
C VAL A 22 8.92 -3.97 -9.76
N ARG A 23 8.58 -4.75 -10.78
CA ARG A 23 9.29 -6.01 -11.07
C ARG A 23 10.75 -5.77 -11.42
N GLN A 24 11.04 -4.78 -12.25
CA GLN A 24 12.41 -4.41 -12.59
C GLN A 24 13.22 -4.06 -11.33
N ALA A 25 12.69 -3.23 -10.45
CA ALA A 25 13.37 -2.85 -9.21
C ALA A 25 13.63 -4.08 -8.31
N GLN A 26 12.69 -5.02 -8.25
CA GLN A 26 12.87 -6.26 -7.49
C GLN A 26 13.91 -7.18 -8.13
N ASP A 27 13.96 -7.26 -9.45
CA ASP A 27 14.99 -8.03 -10.18
C ASP A 27 16.39 -7.45 -9.95
N GLU A 28 16.51 -6.14 -9.70
CA GLU A 28 17.71 -5.46 -9.26
C GLU A 28 18.06 -5.72 -7.77
N GLY A 29 17.22 -6.48 -7.07
CA GLY A 29 17.41 -6.85 -5.66
C GLY A 29 16.91 -5.83 -4.64
N LEU A 30 16.14 -4.83 -5.07
CA LEU A 30 15.57 -3.83 -4.17
C LEU A 30 14.35 -4.41 -3.42
N LYS A 31 14.22 -3.99 -2.14
CA LYS A 31 13.06 -4.32 -1.31
C LYS A 31 11.91 -3.36 -1.54
N CYS A 32 10.71 -3.90 -1.71
CA CYS A 32 9.51 -3.13 -1.95
C CYS A 32 8.81 -2.77 -0.64
N ILE A 33 8.79 -1.49 -0.31
CA ILE A 33 8.06 -0.97 0.85
C ILE A 33 6.77 -0.31 0.37
N ALA A 34 5.65 -0.89 0.73
CA ALA A 34 4.34 -0.35 0.37
C ALA A 34 3.91 0.77 1.31
N THR A 35 3.19 1.73 0.78
CA THR A 35 2.50 2.78 1.55
C THR A 35 1.01 2.77 1.28
N THR A 36 0.25 3.27 2.23
CA THR A 36 -1.18 3.53 2.07
C THR A 36 -1.46 5.02 2.25
N CYS A 37 -2.52 5.51 1.61
CA CYS A 37 -2.96 6.91 1.73
C CYS A 37 -1.84 7.94 1.43
N GLU A 38 -1.90 9.09 2.09
CA GLU A 38 -0.96 10.21 1.99
C GLU A 38 -0.20 10.38 3.31
N ASN A 39 0.67 11.38 3.36
CA ASN A 39 1.43 11.78 4.56
C ASN A 39 2.50 10.77 5.03
N VAL A 40 2.90 9.82 4.21
CA VAL A 40 4.12 9.05 4.46
C VAL A 40 5.27 9.77 3.77
N PRO A 41 6.38 10.06 4.45
CA PRO A 41 7.54 10.70 3.83
C PRO A 41 8.27 9.68 2.95
N GLU A 42 7.81 9.53 1.71
CA GLU A 42 8.35 8.58 0.73
C GLU A 42 9.89 8.63 0.59
N PRO A 43 10.57 9.80 0.72
CA PRO A 43 12.03 9.82 0.66
C PRO A 43 12.70 8.92 1.70
N LEU A 44 12.08 8.70 2.87
CA LEU A 44 12.60 7.79 3.90
C LEU A 44 12.46 6.31 3.54
N LEU A 45 11.59 5.99 2.57
CA LEU A 45 11.35 4.64 2.10
C LEU A 45 12.17 4.31 0.84
N ASN A 46 12.77 5.30 0.21
CA ASN A 46 13.59 5.16 -1.00
C ASN A 46 15.08 5.32 -0.68
N LEU A 47 15.57 4.54 0.28
CA LEU A 47 16.98 4.46 0.67
C LEU A 47 17.72 3.45 -0.20
N PRO A 48 19.07 3.43 -0.19
CA PRO A 48 19.82 2.40 -0.89
C PRO A 48 19.34 0.98 -0.51
N GLY A 49 18.91 0.20 -1.49
CA GLY A 49 18.37 -1.15 -1.31
C GLY A 49 16.86 -1.25 -1.14
N THR A 50 16.13 -0.13 -1.13
CA THR A 50 14.66 -0.12 -1.01
C THR A 50 14.02 0.82 -2.03
N PHE A 51 12.76 0.57 -2.34
CA PHE A 51 11.91 1.49 -3.08
C PHE A 51 10.48 1.45 -2.54
N SER A 52 9.76 2.56 -2.66
CA SER A 52 8.39 2.66 -2.20
C SER A 52 7.38 2.45 -3.33
N VAL A 53 6.24 1.88 -2.98
CA VAL A 53 5.08 1.77 -3.86
C VAL A 53 3.81 2.11 -3.09
N ARG A 54 2.98 2.99 -3.63
CA ARG A 54 1.66 3.24 -3.06
C ARG A 54 0.70 2.14 -3.49
N LEU A 55 0.08 1.47 -2.51
CA LEU A 55 -0.89 0.42 -2.79
C LEU A 55 -2.12 0.98 -3.49
N ARG A 56 -2.59 0.24 -4.46
CA ARG A 56 -3.79 0.52 -5.24
C ARG A 56 -4.50 -0.79 -5.51
N ALA A 57 -5.81 -0.73 -5.59
CA ALA A 57 -6.66 -1.87 -5.93
C ALA A 57 -7.44 -1.59 -7.23
N PRO A 58 -6.76 -1.41 -8.36
CA PRO A 58 -7.44 -1.22 -9.63
C PRO A 58 -8.20 -2.51 -10.00
N ARG A 59 -9.38 -2.34 -10.61
CA ARG A 59 -10.18 -3.46 -11.11
C ARG A 59 -10.64 -4.47 -10.04
N THR A 60 -10.77 -4.07 -8.79
CA THR A 60 -11.42 -4.88 -7.77
C THR A 60 -12.90 -5.02 -8.15
N GLY A 61 -13.31 -6.21 -8.60
CA GLY A 61 -14.66 -6.45 -9.12
C GLY A 61 -15.69 -6.65 -8.02
N SER A 62 -15.28 -7.25 -6.91
CA SER A 62 -16.12 -7.53 -5.73
C SER A 62 -15.32 -7.18 -4.48
N MET A 63 -15.99 -6.92 -3.38
CA MET A 63 -15.41 -6.72 -2.06
C MET A 63 -16.09 -7.63 -1.03
N GLU A 64 -16.50 -8.80 -1.47
CA GLU A 64 -17.25 -9.74 -0.63
C GLU A 64 -16.39 -10.26 0.52
N MET A 65 -15.20 -10.71 0.25
CA MET A 65 -14.29 -11.25 1.27
C MET A 65 -13.86 -10.16 2.25
N ALA A 66 -13.49 -8.97 1.75
CA ALA A 66 -13.15 -7.85 2.62
C ALA A 66 -14.31 -7.46 3.55
N THR A 67 -15.56 -7.64 3.14
CA THR A 67 -16.74 -7.31 3.95
C THR A 67 -16.89 -8.21 5.18
N TYR A 68 -16.31 -9.41 5.20
CA TYR A 68 -16.25 -10.25 6.40
C TYR A 68 -15.33 -9.69 7.47
N TYR A 69 -14.29 -8.96 7.09
CA TYR A 69 -13.29 -8.37 7.98
C TYR A 69 -13.59 -6.90 8.29
N MET A 70 -14.14 -6.20 7.30
CA MET A 70 -14.45 -4.77 7.36
C MET A 70 -15.87 -4.54 6.85
N THR A 71 -16.73 -3.95 7.68
CA THR A 71 -18.14 -3.73 7.32
C THR A 71 -18.28 -2.83 6.09
N SER A 72 -19.43 -2.93 5.41
CA SER A 72 -19.75 -2.17 4.20
C SER A 72 -19.77 -0.64 4.39
N PHE A 73 -19.87 -0.17 5.63
CA PHE A 73 -19.87 1.26 5.96
C PHE A 73 -18.47 1.89 5.96
N LEU A 74 -17.41 1.07 5.94
CA LEU A 74 -16.05 1.56 5.96
C LEU A 74 -15.62 2.05 4.57
N CYS A 75 -14.50 2.78 4.56
CA CYS A 75 -13.90 3.33 3.35
C CYS A 75 -13.78 2.28 2.24
N GLU A 76 -14.37 2.57 1.08
CA GLU A 76 -14.35 1.66 -0.07
C GLU A 76 -12.93 1.37 -0.53
N TYR A 77 -12.05 2.37 -0.53
CA TYR A 77 -10.65 2.20 -0.87
C TYR A 77 -9.93 1.20 0.06
N SER A 78 -10.13 1.31 1.37
CA SER A 78 -9.51 0.39 2.32
C SER A 78 -10.03 -1.04 2.18
N ARG A 79 -11.32 -1.21 1.89
CA ARG A 79 -11.92 -2.53 1.61
C ARG A 79 -11.40 -3.11 0.30
N ALA A 80 -11.27 -2.31 -0.75
CA ALA A 80 -10.71 -2.75 -2.02
C ALA A 80 -9.24 -3.18 -1.89
N LEU A 81 -8.44 -2.47 -1.07
CA LEU A 81 -7.08 -2.89 -0.76
C LEU A 81 -7.07 -4.24 -0.02
N LEU A 82 -7.96 -4.42 0.95
CA LEU A 82 -8.03 -5.68 1.69
C LEU A 82 -8.46 -6.84 0.79
N GLU A 83 -9.46 -6.66 -0.07
CA GLU A 83 -9.87 -7.67 -1.05
C GLU A 83 -8.70 -8.09 -1.93
N ARG A 84 -7.97 -7.10 -2.47
CA ARG A 84 -6.79 -7.36 -3.30
C ARG A 84 -5.68 -8.08 -2.53
N ALA A 85 -5.51 -7.79 -1.24
CA ALA A 85 -4.58 -8.51 -0.38
C ALA A 85 -4.98 -9.98 -0.20
N ILE A 86 -6.26 -10.25 0.05
CA ILE A 86 -6.81 -11.61 0.17
C ILE A 86 -6.59 -12.41 -1.12
N GLU A 87 -6.74 -11.77 -2.27
CA GLU A 87 -6.43 -12.37 -3.58
C GLU A 87 -4.93 -12.60 -3.84
N GLY A 88 -4.06 -12.19 -2.92
CA GLY A 88 -2.61 -12.30 -3.07
C GLY A 88 -1.98 -11.24 -3.96
N GLY A 89 -2.72 -10.19 -4.33
CA GLY A 89 -2.26 -9.13 -5.23
C GLY A 89 -1.10 -8.29 -4.70
N TYR A 90 -0.76 -8.41 -3.42
CA TYR A 90 0.36 -7.71 -2.77
C TYR A 90 1.44 -8.66 -2.24
N ASN A 91 1.48 -9.91 -2.68
CA ASN A 91 2.50 -10.87 -2.27
C ASN A 91 3.92 -10.48 -2.68
N PHE A 92 4.07 -9.49 -3.57
CA PHE A 92 5.36 -8.95 -3.97
C PHE A 92 5.97 -7.96 -2.96
N VAL A 93 5.18 -7.44 -1.99
CA VAL A 93 5.60 -6.42 -1.03
C VAL A 93 6.42 -7.04 0.09
N ASP A 94 7.51 -6.39 0.49
CA ASP A 94 8.37 -6.83 1.59
C ASP A 94 7.95 -6.22 2.94
N GLY A 95 7.28 -5.06 2.92
CA GLY A 95 6.72 -4.43 4.13
C GLY A 95 5.73 -3.31 3.80
N ILE A 96 4.94 -2.92 4.78
CA ILE A 96 3.98 -1.81 4.68
C ILE A 96 4.29 -0.77 5.75
N VAL A 97 4.38 0.49 5.33
CA VAL A 97 4.40 1.65 6.22
C VAL A 97 3.12 2.45 5.98
N THR A 98 2.33 2.63 7.02
CA THR A 98 1.04 3.33 6.93
C THR A 98 0.96 4.48 7.92
N PRO A 99 0.36 5.62 7.54
CA PRO A 99 0.15 6.71 8.46
C PRO A 99 -0.95 6.36 9.47
N ASP A 100 -0.71 6.59 10.76
CA ASP A 100 -1.72 6.47 11.81
C ASP A 100 -2.62 7.72 11.83
N GLY A 101 -3.35 7.93 10.75
CA GLY A 101 -4.25 9.08 10.58
C GLY A 101 -5.69 8.69 10.25
N CYS A 102 -5.94 7.42 9.99
CA CYS A 102 -7.25 6.92 9.56
C CYS A 102 -7.55 5.54 10.13
N THR A 103 -8.45 5.46 11.10
CA THR A 103 -8.86 4.20 11.74
C THR A 103 -9.31 3.12 10.73
N MET A 104 -9.93 3.53 9.62
CA MET A 104 -10.37 2.58 8.60
C MET A 104 -9.19 1.96 7.85
N MET A 105 -8.14 2.75 7.59
CA MET A 105 -6.92 2.24 6.96
C MET A 105 -6.11 1.40 7.93
N ASN A 106 -6.01 1.81 9.20
CA ASN A 106 -5.37 1.01 10.23
C ASN A 106 -6.00 -0.37 10.33
N ARG A 107 -7.33 -0.44 10.36
CA ARG A 107 -8.06 -1.73 10.35
C ARG A 107 -7.77 -2.56 9.10
N CYS A 108 -7.62 -1.94 7.94
CA CYS A 108 -7.24 -2.64 6.71
C CYS A 108 -5.85 -3.28 6.85
N VAL A 109 -4.87 -2.53 7.32
CA VAL A 109 -3.48 -3.01 7.47
C VAL A 109 -3.37 -4.08 8.56
N GLU A 110 -4.08 -3.94 9.68
CA GLU A 110 -4.17 -4.97 10.72
C GLU A 110 -4.73 -6.31 10.17
N ASN A 111 -5.75 -6.23 9.33
CA ASN A 111 -6.30 -7.43 8.68
C ASN A 111 -5.30 -8.02 7.66
N MET A 112 -4.52 -7.20 6.95
CA MET A 112 -3.46 -7.70 6.08
C MET A 112 -2.37 -8.43 6.87
N GLU A 113 -2.01 -7.94 8.07
CA GLU A 113 -1.09 -8.63 8.97
C GLU A 113 -1.68 -9.97 9.44
N LEU A 114 -2.96 -9.99 9.80
CA LEU A 114 -3.65 -11.23 10.18
C LEU A 114 -3.60 -12.27 9.04
N LEU A 115 -3.87 -11.88 7.81
CA LEU A 115 -3.78 -12.76 6.65
C LEU A 115 -2.38 -13.36 6.51
N LYS A 116 -1.35 -12.58 6.77
CA LYS A 116 0.02 -13.07 6.75
C LYS A 116 0.29 -14.11 7.83
N THR A 117 -0.18 -13.90 9.06
CA THR A 117 -0.06 -14.91 10.13
C THR A 117 -0.77 -16.21 9.77
N MET A 118 -1.73 -16.16 8.85
CA MET A 118 -2.44 -17.30 8.28
C MET A 118 -1.72 -17.94 7.07
N GLY A 119 -0.48 -17.54 6.77
CA GLY A 119 0.36 -18.14 5.75
C GLY A 119 0.30 -17.48 4.37
N GLN A 120 -0.22 -16.26 4.28
CA GLN A 120 -0.19 -15.48 3.04
C GLN A 120 0.95 -14.44 3.07
N GLY A 121 1.57 -14.19 1.92
CA GLY A 121 2.63 -13.20 1.76
C GLY A 121 4.05 -13.74 1.90
N LYS A 122 5.05 -12.86 1.88
CA LYS A 122 6.47 -13.20 1.96
C LYS A 122 6.93 -13.45 3.40
N ASP A 123 7.89 -14.35 3.57
CA ASP A 123 8.64 -14.46 4.82
C ASP A 123 9.40 -13.16 5.10
N GLY A 124 9.43 -12.75 6.38
CA GLY A 124 10.08 -11.51 6.79
C GLY A 124 9.32 -10.21 6.48
N PHE A 125 8.07 -10.33 6.04
CA PHE A 125 7.21 -9.15 5.88
C PHE A 125 7.04 -8.42 7.21
N PHE A 126 7.08 -7.11 7.18
CA PHE A 126 6.82 -6.26 8.34
C PHE A 126 5.74 -5.21 8.03
N TRP A 127 5.18 -4.66 9.07
CA TRP A 127 4.30 -3.51 9.00
C TRP A 127 4.66 -2.53 10.12
N GLU A 128 4.47 -1.24 9.83
CA GLU A 128 4.78 -0.18 10.78
C GLU A 128 3.78 0.96 10.62
N TYR A 129 3.39 1.53 11.75
CA TYR A 129 2.57 2.74 11.79
C TYR A 129 3.46 3.95 11.99
N MET A 130 3.32 4.93 11.09
CA MET A 130 3.93 6.23 11.27
C MET A 130 2.92 7.16 11.94
N VAL A 131 3.21 7.56 13.16
CA VAL A 131 2.37 8.53 13.88
C VAL A 131 2.43 9.87 13.18
N ILE A 132 1.28 10.38 12.75
CA ILE A 132 1.19 11.67 12.08
C ILE A 132 0.41 12.62 12.97
N PRO A 133 1.01 13.75 13.37
CA PRO A 133 0.30 14.78 14.13
C PRO A 133 -0.90 15.30 13.35
N GLN A 134 -2.05 15.34 14.00
CA GLN A 134 -3.29 15.84 13.37
C GLN A 134 -3.47 17.35 13.47
N LYS A 135 -2.55 18.02 14.16
CA LYS A 135 -2.53 19.47 14.30
C LYS A 135 -1.20 20.00 13.79
N ASN A 136 -1.25 21.18 13.23
CA ASN A 136 -0.05 21.87 12.77
C ASN A 136 0.29 22.98 13.81
N ASP A 137 0.86 22.56 14.92
CA ASP A 137 1.36 23.42 15.99
C ASP A 137 2.81 23.04 16.36
N ASP A 138 3.45 23.81 17.21
CA ASP A 138 4.85 23.59 17.58
C ASP A 138 5.08 22.23 18.23
N ASN A 139 4.12 21.73 19.03
CA ASN A 139 4.19 20.40 19.63
C ASN A 139 4.08 19.29 18.57
N ALA A 140 3.31 19.52 17.52
CA ALA A 140 3.19 18.58 16.42
C ALA A 140 4.51 18.43 15.66
N LEU A 141 5.26 19.53 15.48
CA LEU A 141 6.58 19.50 14.83
C LEU A 141 7.61 18.74 15.66
N GLU A 142 7.54 18.82 17.00
CA GLU A 142 8.43 18.02 17.87
C GLU A 142 8.13 16.53 17.86
N MET A 143 6.90 16.13 17.54
CA MET A 143 6.47 14.73 17.46
C MET A 143 6.79 14.07 16.11
N TYR A 144 6.95 14.87 15.05
CA TYR A 144 7.17 14.39 13.68
C TYR A 144 8.66 14.40 13.32
#